data_adf07aec1afdb16e3f8ec3038d75595f
#
_entry.id   adf07aec1afdb16e3f8ec3038d75595f
#
_cell.length_a   1.000
_cell.length_b   1.000
_cell.length_c   1.000
_cell.angle_alpha   90.00
_cell.angle_beta   90.00
_cell.angle_gamma   90.00
#
_symmetry.space_group_name_H-M   'P 1'
#
loop_
_entity.id
_entity.type
_entity.pdbx_description
1 polymer ?
#
loop_
_entity_poly.entity_id
_entity_poly.type
_entity_poly.pdbx_seq_one_letter_code
_entity_poly.pdbx_strand_id
1 'polypeptide(L)'
;MKKFIAPGSWFAFSYPDTWFEFSEEPDCFLFYNPEKWEGNFRISAYRDTSASFGDKMMRDALKAPGARLQKVALWETVYTAETFTEQLVEYVTHRWTIGYGQTCVECSYTAQHGEHIGTANAIIASLEIMQPRESFHNQYIPVRVAEVELIESCYATVEELGMKLFKERFRDLEYNICLLQKLAPRAELTRQLGSDAGAVMGITLCALLAESIEGLEWNTYVNGKVEAPVLMYGDTCVARPMLLFGKHGELLAEADMAKTVEDIRTRITEAAC
;
A
#
# COMPACT_ATOMS: atom_id res chain seq x y z
N MET A 1 3.20 -14.31 7.82
CA MET A 1 2.30 -13.14 8.04
C MET A 1 2.91 -11.92 7.38
N LYS A 2 2.17 -11.28 6.48
CA LYS A 2 2.52 -9.99 5.89
C LYS A 2 2.21 -8.85 6.87
N LYS A 3 2.95 -7.74 6.79
CA LYS A 3 2.67 -6.53 7.58
C LYS A 3 2.02 -5.47 6.68
N PHE A 4 0.99 -4.80 7.19
CA PHE A 4 0.41 -3.60 6.62
C PHE A 4 0.72 -2.41 7.53
N ILE A 5 1.04 -1.27 6.93
CA ILE A 5 1.16 0.03 7.62
C ILE A 5 0.25 1.00 6.86
N ALA A 6 -0.73 1.55 7.53
CA ALA A 6 -1.65 2.51 6.92
C ALA A 6 -0.91 3.77 6.44
N PRO A 7 -1.34 4.39 5.33
CA PRO A 7 -0.81 5.67 4.88
C PRO A 7 -0.77 6.70 6.01
N GLY A 8 0.32 7.45 6.09
CA GLY A 8 0.55 8.38 7.20
C GLY A 8 0.93 7.72 8.51
N SER A 9 1.24 6.43 8.53
CA SER A 9 1.71 5.69 9.71
C SER A 9 0.75 5.74 10.91
N TRP A 10 -0.57 5.70 10.67
CA TRP A 10 -1.55 5.82 11.75
C TRP A 10 -1.67 4.54 12.58
N PHE A 11 -1.59 3.40 11.90
CA PHE A 11 -1.60 2.07 12.51
C PHE A 11 -0.89 1.07 11.62
N ALA A 12 -0.55 -0.08 12.19
CA ALA A 12 -0.07 -1.24 11.47
C ALA A 12 -0.67 -2.51 12.06
N PHE A 13 -0.67 -3.58 11.29
CA PHE A 13 -1.03 -4.92 11.74
C PHE A 13 -0.41 -5.98 10.84
N SER A 14 -0.49 -7.23 11.28
CA SER A 14 -0.09 -8.39 10.49
C SER A 14 -1.31 -9.16 10.01
N TYR A 15 -1.27 -9.64 8.75
CA TYR A 15 -2.35 -10.40 8.11
C TYR A 15 -1.80 -11.66 7.42
N PRO A 16 -2.64 -12.68 7.11
CA PRO A 16 -2.18 -13.93 6.49
C PRO A 16 -1.47 -13.72 5.16
N ASP A 17 -0.45 -14.53 4.86
CA ASP A 17 0.34 -14.44 3.62
C ASP A 17 -0.50 -14.66 2.35
N THR A 18 -1.59 -15.42 2.46
CA THR A 18 -2.55 -15.71 1.38
C THR A 18 -3.59 -14.61 1.16
N TRP A 19 -3.63 -13.60 2.04
CA TRP A 19 -4.55 -12.50 1.91
C TRP A 19 -3.91 -11.34 1.15
N PHE A 20 -4.76 -10.52 0.54
CA PHE A 20 -4.35 -9.31 -0.21
C PHE A 20 -5.19 -8.12 0.23
N GLU A 21 -4.63 -6.93 0.06
CA GLU A 21 -5.32 -5.67 0.19
C GLU A 21 -6.15 -5.40 -1.07
N PHE A 22 -7.33 -4.84 -0.89
CA PHE A 22 -8.22 -4.36 -1.94
C PHE A 22 -8.70 -2.96 -1.59
N SER A 23 -8.91 -2.11 -2.59
CA SER A 23 -9.48 -0.78 -2.40
C SER A 23 -11.01 -0.86 -2.43
N GLU A 24 -11.65 -0.18 -1.49
CA GLU A 24 -13.10 0.05 -1.53
C GLU A 24 -13.41 1.55 -1.47
N GLU A 25 -12.84 2.24 -0.48
CA GLU A 25 -13.04 3.66 -0.22
C GLU A 25 -11.74 4.28 0.32
N PRO A 26 -11.54 5.58 0.17
CA PRO A 26 -10.47 6.28 0.86
C PRO A 26 -10.56 6.03 2.37
N ASP A 27 -9.45 5.73 3.02
CA ASP A 27 -9.34 5.49 4.46
C ASP A 27 -10.03 4.22 5.01
N CYS A 28 -10.53 3.32 4.13
CA CYS A 28 -11.04 2.00 4.49
C CYS A 28 -10.27 0.91 3.73
N PHE A 29 -9.56 0.07 4.46
CA PHE A 29 -8.70 -0.97 3.91
C PHE A 29 -9.40 -2.32 4.04
N LEU A 30 -9.52 -3.04 2.93
CA LEU A 30 -10.18 -4.34 2.83
C LEU A 30 -9.14 -5.42 2.57
N PHE A 31 -9.22 -6.52 3.31
CA PHE A 31 -8.32 -7.68 3.19
C PHE A 31 -9.12 -8.97 3.13
N TYR A 32 -8.79 -9.84 2.19
CA TYR A 32 -9.31 -11.21 2.12
C TYR A 32 -8.42 -12.10 1.23
N ASN A 33 -8.67 -13.41 1.25
CA ASN A 33 -8.06 -14.37 0.34
C ASN A 33 -8.92 -14.49 -0.93
N PRO A 34 -8.45 -14.05 -2.11
CA PRO A 34 -9.23 -14.13 -3.35
C PRO A 34 -9.37 -15.56 -3.90
N GLU A 35 -8.44 -16.47 -3.55
CA GLU A 35 -8.48 -17.86 -4.02
C GLU A 35 -9.46 -18.72 -3.22
N LYS A 36 -9.59 -18.43 -1.91
CA LYS A 36 -10.47 -19.13 -0.98
C LYS A 36 -11.08 -18.14 -0.01
N TRP A 37 -12.27 -17.67 -0.33
CA TRP A 37 -12.96 -16.72 0.54
C TRP A 37 -13.43 -17.39 1.85
N GLU A 38 -12.87 -16.93 2.95
CA GLU A 38 -13.19 -17.36 4.32
C GLU A 38 -13.79 -16.22 5.15
N GLY A 39 -14.00 -15.08 4.52
CA GLY A 39 -14.46 -13.83 5.07
C GLY A 39 -13.60 -12.67 4.60
N ASN A 40 -14.05 -11.46 4.87
CA ASN A 40 -13.31 -10.24 4.58
C ASN A 40 -13.14 -9.38 5.83
N PHE A 41 -11.96 -8.80 5.98
CA PHE A 41 -11.60 -7.92 7.09
C PHE A 41 -11.46 -6.49 6.58
N ARG A 42 -12.17 -5.56 7.22
CA ARG A 42 -12.05 -4.12 6.95
C ARG A 42 -11.53 -3.41 8.17
N ILE A 43 -10.75 -2.36 7.95
CA ILE A 43 -10.21 -1.53 9.00
C ILE A 43 -10.17 -0.06 8.56
N SER A 44 -10.62 0.81 9.44
CA SER A 44 -10.56 2.27 9.28
C SER A 44 -10.03 2.91 10.56
N ALA A 45 -9.43 4.08 10.46
CA ALA A 45 -8.97 4.82 11.63
C ALA A 45 -9.37 6.29 11.55
N TYR A 46 -9.72 6.85 12.70
CA TYR A 46 -10.14 8.24 12.88
C TYR A 46 -9.26 8.91 13.93
N ARG A 47 -8.94 10.18 13.74
CA ARG A 47 -8.19 10.99 14.69
C ARG A 47 -8.90 12.31 14.99
N ASP A 48 -8.74 12.75 16.23
CA ASP A 48 -9.17 14.08 16.69
C ASP A 48 -8.07 14.69 17.57
N THR A 49 -8.14 15.99 17.81
CA THR A 49 -7.18 16.71 18.69
C THR A 49 -7.41 16.43 20.17
N SER A 50 -8.58 15.91 20.55
CA SER A 50 -8.92 15.55 21.92
C SER A 50 -8.19 14.30 22.38
N ALA A 51 -7.45 14.40 23.48
CA ALA A 51 -6.74 13.25 24.08
C ALA A 51 -7.68 12.10 24.53
N SER A 52 -8.98 12.36 24.69
CA SER A 52 -10.00 11.37 25.08
C SER A 52 -10.90 10.98 23.92
N PHE A 53 -10.51 11.24 22.68
CA PHE A 53 -11.33 10.91 21.49
C PHE A 53 -11.60 9.42 21.39
N GLY A 54 -10.58 8.57 21.52
CA GLY A 54 -10.75 7.12 21.50
C GLY A 54 -11.74 6.61 22.56
N ASP A 55 -11.62 7.11 23.80
CA ASP A 55 -12.54 6.75 24.89
C ASP A 55 -13.98 7.19 24.60
N LYS A 56 -14.15 8.36 23.99
CA LYS A 56 -15.46 8.86 23.57
C LYS A 56 -16.08 7.94 22.54
N MET A 57 -15.32 7.56 21.50
CA MET A 57 -15.80 6.67 20.44
C MET A 57 -16.20 5.30 21.01
N MET A 58 -15.42 4.72 21.91
CA MET A 58 -15.78 3.47 22.59
C MET A 58 -17.06 3.60 23.42
N ARG A 59 -17.21 4.68 24.17
CA ARG A 59 -18.45 4.93 24.94
C ARG A 59 -19.68 5.09 24.04
N ASP A 60 -19.51 5.72 22.88
CA ASP A 60 -20.59 5.88 21.91
C ASP A 60 -20.93 4.55 21.24
N ALA A 61 -19.93 3.75 20.87
CA ALA A 61 -20.12 2.40 20.32
C ALA A 61 -20.83 1.45 21.31
N LEU A 62 -20.59 1.57 22.62
CA LEU A 62 -21.27 0.77 23.67
C LEU A 62 -22.78 1.03 23.78
N LYS A 63 -23.30 2.10 23.18
CA LYS A 63 -24.74 2.39 23.15
C LYS A 63 -25.49 1.56 22.11
N ALA A 64 -24.77 0.94 21.18
CA ALA A 64 -25.38 0.13 20.13
C ALA A 64 -26.03 -1.15 20.72
N PRO A 65 -27.17 -1.61 20.16
CA PRO A 65 -27.80 -2.85 20.60
C PRO A 65 -26.82 -4.03 20.50
N GLY A 66 -26.75 -4.84 21.57
CA GLY A 66 -25.88 -6.02 21.64
C GLY A 66 -24.39 -5.70 21.81
N ALA A 67 -24.01 -4.43 21.94
CA ALA A 67 -22.63 -4.03 22.19
C ALA A 67 -22.16 -4.50 23.57
N ARG A 68 -20.92 -4.97 23.63
CA ARG A 68 -20.26 -5.38 24.89
C ARG A 68 -18.78 -5.11 24.85
N LEU A 69 -18.18 -4.92 26.01
CA LEU A 69 -16.74 -4.91 26.15
C LEU A 69 -16.19 -6.32 25.93
N GLN A 70 -15.14 -6.42 25.14
CA GLN A 70 -14.41 -7.64 24.85
C GLN A 70 -12.92 -7.33 24.82
N LYS A 71 -12.12 -8.24 25.37
CA LYS A 71 -10.66 -8.13 25.28
C LYS A 71 -10.13 -9.00 24.14
N VAL A 72 -9.31 -8.40 23.26
CA VAL A 72 -8.56 -9.10 22.20
C VAL A 72 -7.08 -8.80 22.43
N ALA A 73 -6.35 -9.76 22.93
CA ALA A 73 -4.94 -9.62 23.36
C ALA A 73 -4.75 -8.45 24.34
N LEU A 74 -4.06 -7.39 23.93
CA LEU A 74 -3.83 -6.20 24.75
C LEU A 74 -4.95 -5.17 24.64
N TRP A 75 -5.82 -5.28 23.63
CA TRP A 75 -6.83 -4.29 23.33
C TRP A 75 -8.13 -4.56 24.07
N GLU A 76 -8.63 -3.56 24.79
CA GLU A 76 -10.02 -3.50 25.19
C GLU A 76 -10.83 -2.96 24.01
N THR A 77 -11.87 -3.66 23.60
CA THR A 77 -12.65 -3.34 22.41
C THR A 77 -14.13 -3.28 22.75
N VAL A 78 -14.90 -2.49 22.03
CA VAL A 78 -16.35 -2.62 21.99
C VAL A 78 -16.69 -3.51 20.81
N TYR A 79 -17.34 -4.62 21.12
CA TYR A 79 -17.70 -5.63 20.14
C TYR A 79 -19.20 -5.67 19.92
N THR A 80 -19.60 -5.79 18.63
CA THR A 80 -20.96 -6.11 18.19
C THR A 80 -20.93 -7.21 17.14
N ALA A 81 -22.04 -7.91 16.93
CA ALA A 81 -22.24 -8.83 15.83
C ALA A 81 -23.66 -8.68 15.28
N GLU A 82 -23.76 -8.72 13.97
CA GLU A 82 -25.03 -8.60 13.25
C GLU A 82 -25.11 -9.70 12.19
N THR A 83 -26.23 -10.44 12.20
CA THR A 83 -26.50 -11.49 11.22
C THR A 83 -27.41 -10.96 10.13
N PHE A 84 -27.14 -11.33 8.89
CA PHE A 84 -27.98 -11.00 7.73
C PHE A 84 -27.95 -12.16 6.72
N THR A 85 -28.92 -12.17 5.81
CA THR A 85 -29.03 -13.19 4.78
C THR A 85 -28.91 -12.54 3.40
N GLU A 86 -28.01 -13.08 2.58
CA GLU A 86 -27.85 -12.68 1.18
C GLU A 86 -27.83 -13.94 0.31
N GLN A 87 -28.65 -13.96 -0.76
CA GLN A 87 -28.77 -15.10 -1.69
C GLN A 87 -28.99 -16.46 -0.98
N LEU A 88 -29.81 -16.50 0.07
CA LEU A 88 -30.12 -17.68 0.91
C LEU A 88 -28.92 -18.20 1.74
N VAL A 89 -27.85 -17.47 1.83
CA VAL A 89 -26.71 -17.75 2.71
C VAL A 89 -26.75 -16.78 3.89
N GLU A 90 -26.58 -17.30 5.09
CA GLU A 90 -26.52 -16.50 6.31
C GLU A 90 -25.08 -16.06 6.57
N TYR A 91 -24.90 -14.78 6.82
CA TYR A 91 -23.61 -14.14 7.13
C TYR A 91 -23.66 -13.48 8.49
N VAL A 92 -22.50 -13.32 9.10
CA VAL A 92 -22.32 -12.52 10.32
C VAL A 92 -21.25 -11.48 10.07
N THR A 93 -21.57 -10.21 10.38
CA THR A 93 -20.58 -9.14 10.46
C THR A 93 -20.24 -8.89 11.92
N HIS A 94 -19.02 -9.17 12.29
CA HIS A 94 -18.42 -8.85 13.58
C HIS A 94 -17.76 -7.47 13.50
N ARG A 95 -17.95 -6.62 14.52
CA ARG A 95 -17.33 -5.27 14.56
C ARG A 95 -16.62 -5.07 15.88
N TRP A 96 -15.47 -4.41 15.82
CA TRP A 96 -14.67 -4.01 16.98
C TRP A 96 -14.35 -2.52 16.87
N THR A 97 -14.62 -1.76 17.92
CA THR A 97 -14.19 -0.37 18.08
C THR A 97 -13.11 -0.33 19.14
N ILE A 98 -11.95 0.23 18.81
CA ILE A 98 -10.76 0.29 19.65
C ILE A 98 -10.37 1.77 19.81
N GLY A 99 -10.44 2.27 21.03
CA GLY A 99 -10.00 3.63 21.35
C GLY A 99 -8.61 3.65 21.96
N TYR A 100 -7.74 4.52 21.45
CA TYR A 100 -6.42 4.75 22.03
C TYR A 100 -6.00 6.22 21.91
N GLY A 101 -6.09 6.96 23.00
CA GLY A 101 -5.75 8.39 23.04
C GLY A 101 -6.57 9.22 22.03
N GLN A 102 -5.88 9.84 21.10
CA GLN A 102 -6.47 10.65 20.03
C GLN A 102 -6.98 9.84 18.82
N THR A 103 -6.86 8.52 18.85
CA THR A 103 -7.16 7.64 17.71
C THR A 103 -8.27 6.66 18.08
N CYS A 104 -9.19 6.43 17.15
CA CYS A 104 -10.13 5.34 17.17
C CYS A 104 -9.90 4.47 15.93
N VAL A 105 -9.85 3.16 16.11
CA VAL A 105 -9.78 2.18 15.02
C VAL A 105 -11.06 1.36 15.03
N GLU A 106 -11.69 1.24 13.87
CA GLU A 106 -12.85 0.40 13.66
C GLU A 106 -12.47 -0.75 12.74
N CYS A 107 -12.74 -1.97 13.20
CA CYS A 107 -12.52 -3.18 12.44
C CYS A 107 -13.87 -3.87 12.21
N SER A 108 -14.03 -4.49 11.05
CA SER A 108 -15.14 -5.42 10.82
C SER A 108 -14.65 -6.69 10.12
N TYR A 109 -15.31 -7.79 10.40
CA TYR A 109 -15.08 -9.06 9.74
C TYR A 109 -16.42 -9.68 9.38
N THR A 110 -16.62 -9.89 8.06
CA THR A 110 -17.83 -10.52 7.55
C THR A 110 -17.49 -11.90 7.01
N ALA A 111 -18.18 -12.92 7.52
CA ALA A 111 -18.00 -14.31 7.11
C ALA A 111 -19.34 -15.04 7.10
N GLN A 112 -19.39 -16.26 6.56
CA GLN A 112 -20.58 -17.11 6.69
C GLN A 112 -20.83 -17.46 8.15
N HIS A 113 -22.12 -17.61 8.51
CA HIS A 113 -22.50 -18.00 9.85
C HIS A 113 -21.87 -19.36 10.22
N GLY A 114 -21.23 -19.41 11.38
CA GLY A 114 -20.51 -20.59 11.87
C GLY A 114 -19.02 -20.60 11.56
N GLU A 115 -18.52 -19.70 10.72
CA GLU A 115 -17.07 -19.55 10.49
C GLU A 115 -16.37 -18.92 11.70
N HIS A 116 -15.09 -19.29 11.87
CA HIS A 116 -14.30 -18.84 13.00
C HIS A 116 -13.74 -17.42 12.81
N ILE A 117 -13.91 -16.58 13.82
CA ILE A 117 -13.30 -15.22 13.86
C ILE A 117 -11.83 -15.21 14.30
N GLY A 118 -11.18 -16.38 14.31
CA GLY A 118 -9.80 -16.52 14.80
C GLY A 118 -8.81 -15.65 14.02
N THR A 119 -8.94 -15.60 12.69
CA THR A 119 -8.10 -14.77 11.82
C THR A 119 -8.29 -13.28 12.12
N ALA A 120 -9.53 -12.80 12.24
CA ALA A 120 -9.80 -11.41 12.61
C ALA A 120 -9.23 -11.06 13.99
N ASN A 121 -9.40 -11.93 14.99
CA ASN A 121 -8.80 -11.72 16.30
C ASN A 121 -7.27 -11.71 16.27
N ALA A 122 -6.62 -12.54 15.43
CA ALA A 122 -5.17 -12.54 15.27
C ALA A 122 -4.68 -11.23 14.61
N ILE A 123 -5.40 -10.70 13.62
CA ILE A 123 -5.11 -9.40 13.02
C ILE A 123 -5.22 -8.30 14.07
N ILE A 124 -6.33 -8.23 14.81
CA ILE A 124 -6.55 -7.24 15.87
C ILE A 124 -5.52 -7.37 16.99
N ALA A 125 -5.12 -8.59 17.34
CA ALA A 125 -4.08 -8.84 18.36
C ALA A 125 -2.71 -8.27 17.98
N SER A 126 -2.42 -8.18 16.66
CA SER A 126 -1.19 -7.63 16.13
C SER A 126 -1.22 -6.11 15.88
N LEU A 127 -2.35 -5.45 16.17
CA LEU A 127 -2.54 -4.03 15.88
C LEU A 127 -1.57 -3.17 16.69
N GLU A 128 -0.91 -2.26 15.99
CA GLU A 128 -0.06 -1.21 16.54
C GLU A 128 -0.69 0.15 16.18
N ILE A 129 -1.14 0.93 17.16
CA ILE A 129 -1.75 2.25 16.93
C ILE A 129 -0.74 3.33 17.29
N MET A 130 -0.37 4.16 16.29
CA MET A 130 0.59 5.25 16.49
C MET A 130 -0.10 6.50 17.05
N GLN A 131 0.52 7.12 18.05
CA GLN A 131 0.09 8.42 18.53
C GLN A 131 0.63 9.55 17.63
N PRO A 132 0.03 10.76 17.66
CA PRO A 132 0.58 11.90 16.95
C PRO A 132 2.05 12.13 17.33
N ARG A 133 2.95 12.19 16.35
CA ARG A 133 4.42 12.27 16.43
C ARG A 133 5.15 10.93 16.46
N GLU A 134 4.48 9.82 16.63
CA GLU A 134 5.06 8.49 16.42
C GLU A 134 4.96 8.12 14.94
N SER A 135 5.90 7.34 14.45
CA SER A 135 5.90 6.84 13.08
C SER A 135 6.75 5.58 12.95
N PHE A 136 6.47 4.80 11.95
CA PHE A 136 7.30 3.65 11.59
C PHE A 136 8.55 4.12 10.84
N HIS A 137 9.69 3.45 11.08
CA HIS A 137 10.95 3.79 10.44
C HIS A 137 11.60 2.57 9.81
N ASN A 138 12.20 2.78 8.62
CA ASN A 138 12.95 1.77 7.89
C ASN A 138 12.19 0.44 7.70
N GLN A 139 10.90 0.53 7.36
CA GLN A 139 10.08 -0.62 7.08
C GLN A 139 9.94 -0.83 5.58
N TYR A 140 10.03 -2.09 5.15
CA TYR A 140 9.63 -2.54 3.83
C TYR A 140 8.42 -3.45 4.03
N ILE A 141 7.30 -3.10 3.40
CA ILE A 141 6.04 -3.85 3.48
C ILE A 141 5.57 -4.19 2.07
N PRO A 142 4.68 -5.18 1.89
CA PRO A 142 4.04 -5.40 0.60
C PRO A 142 3.50 -4.10 0.02
N VAL A 143 3.61 -3.94 -1.28
CA VAL A 143 3.07 -2.76 -1.97
C VAL A 143 1.58 -2.64 -1.68
N ARG A 144 1.13 -1.45 -1.28
CA ARG A 144 -0.28 -1.17 -1.00
C ARG A 144 -1.01 -0.81 -2.29
N VAL A 145 -2.33 -0.91 -2.28
CA VAL A 145 -3.18 -0.56 -3.43
C VAL A 145 -2.89 0.88 -3.91
N ALA A 146 -2.72 1.83 -3.00
CA ALA A 146 -2.42 3.22 -3.36
C ALA A 146 -1.10 3.38 -4.16
N GLU A 147 -0.05 2.62 -3.82
CA GLU A 147 1.19 2.63 -4.59
C GLU A 147 1.05 1.87 -5.91
N VAL A 148 0.23 0.81 -5.98
CA VAL A 148 -0.06 0.12 -7.25
C VAL A 148 -0.75 1.08 -8.21
N GLU A 149 -1.78 1.81 -7.78
CA GLU A 149 -2.46 2.83 -8.58
C GLU A 149 -1.50 3.94 -9.06
N LEU A 150 -0.58 4.36 -8.19
CA LEU A 150 0.47 5.31 -8.56
C LEU A 150 1.40 4.76 -9.66
N ILE A 151 1.84 3.50 -9.53
CA ILE A 151 2.72 2.84 -10.50
C ILE A 151 2.01 2.74 -11.86
N GLU A 152 0.77 2.27 -11.89
CA GLU A 152 -0.05 2.14 -13.10
C GLU A 152 -0.30 3.50 -13.76
N SER A 153 -0.62 4.53 -12.97
CA SER A 153 -0.82 5.90 -13.47
C SER A 153 0.46 6.48 -14.09
N CYS A 154 1.62 6.27 -13.45
CA CYS A 154 2.91 6.71 -13.99
C CYS A 154 3.21 6.01 -15.33
N TYR A 155 3.04 4.69 -15.38
CA TYR A 155 3.25 3.88 -16.58
C TYR A 155 2.37 4.36 -17.73
N ALA A 156 1.06 4.47 -17.52
CA ALA A 156 0.11 4.93 -18.52
C ALA A 156 0.44 6.35 -19.04
N THR A 157 0.80 7.26 -18.13
CA THR A 157 1.14 8.64 -18.48
C THR A 157 2.36 8.72 -19.41
N VAL A 158 3.40 7.93 -19.13
CA VAL A 158 4.61 7.93 -19.95
C VAL A 158 4.37 7.24 -21.30
N GLU A 159 3.58 6.17 -21.33
CA GLU A 159 3.20 5.51 -22.60
C GLU A 159 2.36 6.46 -23.49
N GLU A 160 1.39 7.19 -22.92
CA GLU A 160 0.63 8.20 -23.65
C GLU A 160 1.51 9.29 -24.24
N LEU A 161 2.52 9.75 -23.49
CA LEU A 161 3.51 10.71 -24.01
C LEU A 161 4.32 10.14 -25.18
N GLY A 162 4.74 8.89 -25.09
CA GLY A 162 5.42 8.17 -26.18
C GLY A 162 4.54 8.14 -27.45
N MET A 163 3.26 7.78 -27.28
CA MET A 163 2.28 7.78 -28.36
C MET A 163 2.04 9.18 -28.94
N LYS A 164 1.94 10.18 -28.09
CA LYS A 164 1.69 11.57 -28.53
C LYS A 164 2.86 12.15 -29.31
N LEU A 165 4.09 11.97 -28.83
CA LEU A 165 5.29 12.62 -29.37
C LEU A 165 5.94 11.82 -30.51
N PHE A 166 5.95 10.50 -30.41
CA PHE A 166 6.70 9.63 -31.33
C PHE A 166 5.83 8.64 -32.11
N LYS A 167 4.55 8.46 -31.74
CA LYS A 167 3.66 7.39 -32.22
C LYS A 167 4.16 5.98 -31.85
N GLU A 168 4.88 5.89 -30.72
CA GLU A 168 5.48 4.67 -30.21
C GLU A 168 4.82 4.25 -28.90
N ARG A 169 4.62 2.93 -28.69
CA ARG A 169 4.14 2.30 -27.45
C ARG A 169 5.23 1.45 -26.84
N PHE A 170 5.06 1.08 -25.59
CA PHE A 170 5.93 0.11 -24.94
C PHE A 170 5.88 -1.27 -25.60
N ARG A 171 7.03 -1.97 -25.60
CA ARG A 171 7.26 -3.29 -26.22
C ARG A 171 8.18 -4.12 -25.32
N ASP A 172 9.34 -4.56 -25.87
CA ASP A 172 10.38 -5.20 -25.07
C ASP A 172 11.21 -4.17 -24.28
N LEU A 173 11.94 -4.66 -23.28
CA LEU A 173 12.67 -3.80 -22.34
C LEU A 173 13.71 -2.91 -23.04
N GLU A 174 14.46 -3.44 -24.01
CA GLU A 174 15.51 -2.68 -24.69
C GLU A 174 14.94 -1.52 -25.51
N TYR A 175 13.85 -1.80 -26.23
CA TYR A 175 13.11 -0.76 -26.95
C TYR A 175 12.56 0.31 -26.00
N ASN A 176 12.00 -0.12 -24.86
CA ASN A 176 11.41 0.79 -23.88
C ASN A 176 12.45 1.68 -23.22
N ILE A 177 13.64 1.16 -22.91
CA ILE A 177 14.78 1.97 -22.43
C ILE A 177 15.13 3.05 -23.46
N CYS A 178 15.21 2.70 -24.75
CA CYS A 178 15.46 3.68 -25.81
C CYS A 178 14.35 4.74 -25.92
N LEU A 179 13.09 4.34 -25.75
CA LEU A 179 11.96 5.27 -25.78
C LEU A 179 12.00 6.22 -24.58
N LEU A 180 12.26 5.73 -23.36
CA LEU A 180 12.45 6.55 -22.17
C LEU A 180 13.62 7.53 -22.34
N GLN A 181 14.73 7.07 -22.92
CA GLN A 181 15.90 7.93 -23.23
C GLN A 181 15.53 9.07 -24.20
N LYS A 182 14.66 8.82 -25.18
CA LYS A 182 14.14 9.84 -26.10
C LYS A 182 13.18 10.82 -25.41
N LEU A 183 12.41 10.35 -24.43
CA LEU A 183 11.42 11.16 -23.70
C LEU A 183 12.07 12.07 -22.67
N ALA A 184 13.10 11.59 -21.95
CA ALA A 184 13.73 12.28 -20.83
C ALA A 184 14.10 13.76 -21.10
N PRO A 185 14.70 14.15 -22.26
CA PRO A 185 15.06 15.54 -22.55
C PRO A 185 13.88 16.39 -23.07
N ARG A 186 12.67 15.86 -23.17
CA ARG A 186 11.55 16.57 -23.81
C ARG A 186 10.90 17.56 -22.85
N ALA A 187 10.80 18.80 -23.28
CA ALA A 187 10.14 19.87 -22.52
C ALA A 187 8.65 19.57 -22.25
N GLU A 188 8.00 18.78 -23.11
CA GLU A 188 6.63 18.30 -22.93
C GLU A 188 6.47 17.47 -21.66
N LEU A 189 7.46 16.60 -21.36
CA LEU A 189 7.48 15.78 -20.14
C LEU A 189 7.45 16.68 -18.89
N THR A 190 8.38 17.62 -18.80
CA THR A 190 8.47 18.56 -17.67
C THR A 190 7.25 19.50 -17.62
N ARG A 191 6.71 19.92 -18.77
CA ARG A 191 5.52 20.77 -18.82
C ARG A 191 4.27 20.04 -18.32
N GLN A 192 4.14 18.75 -18.59
CA GLN A 192 3.00 17.94 -18.17
C GLN A 192 3.11 17.47 -16.71
N LEU A 193 4.30 17.08 -16.28
CA LEU A 193 4.54 16.43 -14.97
C LEU A 193 5.18 17.36 -13.92
N GLY A 194 5.65 18.53 -14.32
CA GLY A 194 6.28 19.49 -13.41
C GLY A 194 7.50 18.92 -12.68
N SER A 195 7.56 19.16 -11.37
CA SER A 195 8.63 18.67 -10.49
C SER A 195 8.67 17.14 -10.34
N ASP A 196 7.60 16.46 -10.72
CA ASP A 196 7.45 15.01 -10.49
C ASP A 196 7.95 14.17 -11.67
N ALA A 197 8.38 14.84 -12.76
CA ALA A 197 8.84 14.16 -13.98
C ALA A 197 9.93 13.10 -13.71
N GLY A 198 10.89 13.39 -12.82
CA GLY A 198 11.93 12.44 -12.44
C GLY A 198 11.38 11.21 -11.70
N ALA A 199 10.46 11.43 -10.78
CA ALA A 199 9.80 10.35 -10.03
C ALA A 199 8.95 9.47 -10.95
N VAL A 200 8.14 10.07 -11.81
CA VAL A 200 7.29 9.36 -12.78
C VAL A 200 8.13 8.51 -13.74
N MET A 201 9.20 9.06 -14.27
CA MET A 201 10.12 8.31 -15.15
C MET A 201 10.83 7.17 -14.42
N GLY A 202 11.24 7.38 -13.16
CA GLY A 202 11.87 6.36 -12.34
C GLY A 202 10.91 5.21 -12.00
N ILE A 203 9.66 5.52 -11.64
CA ILE A 203 8.61 4.53 -11.40
C ILE A 203 8.34 3.73 -12.68
N THR A 204 8.19 4.40 -13.83
CA THR A 204 7.95 3.73 -15.11
C THR A 204 9.09 2.83 -15.51
N LEU A 205 10.35 3.27 -15.38
CA LEU A 205 11.51 2.42 -15.65
C LEU A 205 11.52 1.17 -14.76
N CYS A 206 11.23 1.33 -13.46
CA CYS A 206 11.17 0.21 -12.53
C CYS A 206 10.00 -0.73 -12.82
N ALA A 207 8.85 -0.23 -13.32
CA ALA A 207 7.73 -1.06 -13.74
C ALA A 207 8.12 -1.95 -14.93
N LEU A 208 8.77 -1.37 -15.95
CA LEU A 208 9.27 -2.12 -17.11
C LEU A 208 10.32 -3.18 -16.72
N LEU A 209 11.15 -2.89 -15.71
CA LEU A 209 12.11 -3.87 -15.18
C LEU A 209 11.40 -5.00 -14.44
N ALA A 210 10.40 -4.69 -13.61
CA ALA A 210 9.64 -5.68 -12.87
C ALA A 210 8.87 -6.64 -13.80
N GLU A 211 8.34 -6.14 -14.93
CA GLU A 211 7.70 -6.97 -15.96
C GLU A 211 8.69 -7.89 -16.70
N SER A 212 9.97 -7.50 -16.76
CA SER A 212 10.97 -8.16 -17.61
C SER A 212 11.94 -9.05 -16.86
N ILE A 213 12.11 -8.88 -15.56
CA ILE A 213 13.08 -9.60 -14.73
C ILE A 213 12.34 -10.36 -13.63
N GLU A 214 12.40 -11.68 -13.69
CA GLU A 214 11.80 -12.56 -12.70
C GLU A 214 12.42 -12.34 -11.31
N GLY A 215 11.58 -12.36 -10.27
CA GLY A 215 11.99 -12.19 -8.88
C GLY A 215 12.07 -10.74 -8.41
N LEU A 216 11.83 -9.76 -9.29
CA LEU A 216 11.62 -8.37 -8.88
C LEU A 216 10.20 -8.18 -8.37
N GLU A 217 10.08 -7.60 -7.16
CA GLU A 217 8.81 -7.36 -6.51
C GLU A 217 8.69 -5.90 -6.03
N TRP A 218 7.48 -5.36 -6.15
CA TRP A 218 7.18 -4.06 -5.58
C TRP A 218 6.89 -4.16 -4.09
N ASN A 219 7.52 -3.27 -3.33
CA ASN A 219 7.23 -3.05 -1.92
C ASN A 219 7.00 -1.56 -1.67
N THR A 220 6.40 -1.24 -0.53
CA THR A 220 6.35 0.13 -0.01
C THR A 220 7.41 0.31 1.06
N TYR A 221 8.28 1.32 0.89
CA TYR A 221 9.20 1.78 1.92
C TYR A 221 8.54 2.83 2.78
N VAL A 222 8.57 2.63 4.10
CA VAL A 222 8.01 3.55 5.10
C VAL A 222 9.12 4.02 6.05
N ASN A 223 9.34 5.33 6.12
CA ASN A 223 10.30 5.93 7.04
C ASN A 223 9.84 7.32 7.50
N GLY A 224 9.18 7.37 8.62
CA GLY A 224 8.57 8.59 9.13
C GLY A 224 7.46 9.07 8.23
N LYS A 225 7.66 10.23 7.60
CA LYS A 225 6.71 10.82 6.63
C LYS A 225 7.00 10.42 5.18
N VAL A 226 8.07 9.69 4.96
CA VAL A 226 8.44 9.23 3.62
C VAL A 226 7.80 7.88 3.39
N GLU A 227 6.92 7.83 2.42
CA GLU A 227 6.29 6.60 1.94
C GLU A 227 6.44 6.57 0.43
N ALA A 228 6.97 5.49 -0.10
CA ALA A 228 7.28 5.41 -1.53
C ALA A 228 7.35 3.96 -2.00
N PRO A 229 6.93 3.68 -3.25
CA PRO A 229 7.19 2.39 -3.87
C PRO A 229 8.69 2.18 -4.07
N VAL A 230 9.14 0.97 -3.85
CA VAL A 230 10.52 0.52 -4.07
C VAL A 230 10.52 -0.82 -4.76
N LEU A 231 11.61 -1.10 -5.49
CA LEU A 231 11.79 -2.38 -6.16
C LEU A 231 12.74 -3.25 -5.34
N MET A 232 12.29 -4.45 -5.01
CA MET A 232 13.01 -5.43 -4.21
C MET A 232 13.41 -6.64 -5.08
N TYR A 233 14.51 -7.27 -4.72
CA TYR A 233 14.88 -8.61 -5.16
C TYR A 233 15.19 -9.43 -3.90
N GLY A 234 14.34 -10.39 -3.58
CA GLY A 234 14.33 -11.00 -2.24
C GLY A 234 14.20 -9.93 -1.16
N ASP A 235 15.09 -9.96 -0.17
CA ASP A 235 15.09 -9.00 0.96
C ASP A 235 15.88 -7.70 0.65
N THR A 236 16.41 -7.53 -0.56
CA THR A 236 17.28 -6.42 -0.92
C THR A 236 16.54 -5.36 -1.74
N CYS A 237 16.57 -4.11 -1.30
CA CYS A 237 16.08 -2.98 -2.08
C CYS A 237 17.07 -2.64 -3.20
N VAL A 238 16.73 -3.00 -4.43
CA VAL A 238 17.59 -2.80 -5.62
C VAL A 238 17.37 -1.46 -6.30
N ALA A 239 16.16 -0.87 -6.16
CA ALA A 239 15.90 0.47 -6.66
C ALA A 239 14.92 1.26 -5.78
N ARG A 240 15.14 2.57 -5.72
CA ARG A 240 14.22 3.58 -5.17
C ARG A 240 13.77 4.50 -6.31
N PRO A 241 12.68 4.17 -6.99
CA PRO A 241 12.27 4.80 -8.24
C PRO A 241 12.19 6.32 -8.18
N MET A 242 11.60 6.85 -7.11
CA MET A 242 11.42 8.30 -6.93
C MET A 242 12.73 9.08 -6.77
N LEU A 243 13.86 8.40 -6.57
CA LEU A 243 15.18 9.01 -6.37
C LEU A 243 16.14 8.79 -7.55
N LEU A 244 15.75 8.00 -8.56
CA LEU A 244 16.65 7.63 -9.66
C LEU A 244 17.06 8.84 -10.52
N PHE A 245 16.14 9.77 -10.76
CA PHE A 245 16.33 10.86 -11.71
C PHE A 245 16.21 12.26 -11.09
N GLY A 246 16.36 12.38 -9.77
CA GLY A 246 16.34 13.66 -9.09
C GLY A 246 14.99 14.41 -9.15
N LYS A 247 14.89 15.53 -8.42
CA LYS A 247 13.67 16.35 -8.36
C LYS A 247 13.53 17.40 -9.47
N HIS A 248 14.59 17.65 -10.24
CA HIS A 248 14.63 18.73 -11.22
C HIS A 248 14.82 18.18 -12.64
N GLY A 249 14.02 18.65 -13.57
CA GLY A 249 14.00 18.21 -14.97
C GLY A 249 15.33 18.35 -15.73
N GLU A 250 16.29 19.17 -15.24
CA GLU A 250 17.63 19.29 -15.80
C GLU A 250 18.43 17.99 -15.64
N LEU A 251 18.32 17.33 -14.49
CA LEU A 251 18.98 16.03 -14.27
C LEU A 251 18.35 14.90 -15.11
N LEU A 252 17.07 14.99 -15.40
CA LEU A 252 16.40 14.00 -16.22
C LEU A 252 16.85 14.08 -17.70
N ALA A 253 17.10 15.28 -18.21
CA ALA A 253 17.58 15.47 -19.58
C ALA A 253 18.99 14.86 -19.81
N GLU A 254 19.80 14.75 -18.75
CA GLU A 254 21.13 14.15 -18.76
C GLU A 254 21.13 12.68 -18.31
N ALA A 255 19.96 12.12 -17.95
CA ALA A 255 19.84 10.77 -17.44
C ALA A 255 20.28 9.74 -18.51
N ASP A 256 21.12 8.81 -18.09
CA ASP A 256 21.48 7.63 -18.88
C ASP A 256 20.64 6.44 -18.41
N MET A 257 19.56 6.16 -19.15
CA MET A 257 18.64 5.07 -18.83
C MET A 257 19.30 3.70 -18.89
N ALA A 258 20.18 3.48 -19.87
CA ALA A 258 20.88 2.21 -20.03
C ALA A 258 21.84 1.95 -18.86
N LYS A 259 22.58 2.97 -18.45
CA LYS A 259 23.46 2.87 -17.27
C LYS A 259 22.65 2.63 -15.99
N THR A 260 21.52 3.31 -15.81
CA THR A 260 20.65 3.11 -14.65
C THR A 260 20.14 1.67 -14.56
N VAL A 261 19.77 1.08 -15.69
CA VAL A 261 19.36 -0.33 -15.78
C VAL A 261 20.51 -1.26 -15.42
N GLU A 262 21.71 -1.00 -15.90
CA GLU A 262 22.89 -1.82 -15.60
C GLU A 262 23.28 -1.74 -14.12
N ASP A 263 23.19 -0.56 -13.51
CA ASP A 263 23.39 -0.39 -12.07
C ASP A 263 22.36 -1.19 -11.23
N ILE A 264 21.09 -1.25 -11.66
CA ILE A 264 20.05 -2.06 -11.01
C ILE A 264 20.35 -3.55 -11.20
N ARG A 265 20.69 -4.01 -12.42
CA ARG A 265 21.08 -5.40 -12.70
C ARG A 265 22.26 -5.86 -11.86
N THR A 266 23.25 -4.99 -11.67
CA THR A 266 24.40 -5.27 -10.80
C THR A 266 23.94 -5.53 -9.37
N ARG A 267 23.06 -4.70 -8.81
CA ARG A 267 22.49 -4.90 -7.46
C ARG A 267 21.67 -6.18 -7.34
N ILE A 268 20.94 -6.56 -8.39
CA ILE A 268 20.21 -7.83 -8.44
C ILE A 268 21.20 -8.99 -8.36
N THR A 269 22.28 -8.92 -9.15
CA THR A 269 23.31 -9.97 -9.16
C THR A 269 23.99 -10.09 -7.78
N GLU A 270 24.30 -8.96 -7.14
CA GLU A 270 24.87 -8.92 -5.79
C GLU A 270 23.89 -9.49 -4.73
N ALA A 271 22.60 -9.23 -4.89
CA ALA A 271 21.57 -9.74 -3.98
C ALA A 271 21.29 -11.25 -4.14
N ALA A 272 21.58 -11.82 -5.31
CA ALA A 272 21.40 -13.23 -5.63
C ALA A 272 22.57 -14.13 -5.13
N CYS A 273 23.70 -13.54 -4.72
CA CYS A 273 24.88 -14.23 -4.19
C CYS A 273 24.82 -14.35 -2.68
#